data_44b00308d4dd84d5197b17df42f249bc
#
_entry.id   44b00308d4dd84d5197b17df42f249bc
#
_cell.length_a   1.000
_cell.length_b   1.000
_cell.length_c   1.000
_cell.angle_alpha   90.00
_cell.angle_beta   90.00
_cell.angle_gamma   90.00
#
_symmetry.space_group_name_H-M   'P 1'
#
loop_
_entity.id
_entity.type
_entity.pdbx_description
1 polymer ?
#
loop_
_entity_poly.entity_id
_entity_poly.type
_entity_poly.pdbx_seq_one_letter_code
_entity_poly.pdbx_strand_id
1 'polypeptide(L)'
;MDHIYICRFFSIPNTIKTKNKSHTCPDLSGAGSFFIPFGSNLPKPESINFLRGYGIWGAIDRLGIPKFLQKDLNSSTGFLIAHGEVLPREENSVSLSKRTDKWGIPIPHIEFKWSENELNMAKHMESTIRDSIEAADGDIRGIDELIKIPYVGLFTEKSIALSGNPPPPGYYIHEVGGAAMGFNEEESVVNKLNQLWRCSNVLVLDGACWPTSSWQSPTLTMMAISRRACLNIKKT
;
A
#
# COMPACT_ATOMS: atom_id res chain seq x y z
N MET A 1 -11.89 3.37 -3.77
CA MET A 1 -10.57 3.98 -3.42
C MET A 1 -9.55 2.89 -3.37
N ASP A 2 -8.36 3.17 -3.80
CA ASP A 2 -7.23 2.23 -3.79
C ASP A 2 -6.07 2.89 -3.04
N HIS A 3 -4.98 2.18 -2.81
CA HIS A 3 -3.76 2.79 -2.33
C HIS A 3 -2.82 3.04 -3.50
N ILE A 4 -2.09 4.15 -3.47
CA ILE A 4 -0.97 4.39 -4.37
C ILE A 4 0.31 3.82 -3.76
N TYR A 5 1.13 3.16 -4.56
CA TYR A 5 2.32 2.45 -4.11
C TYR A 5 3.57 2.84 -4.88
N ILE A 6 4.69 2.87 -4.19
CA ILE A 6 6.04 2.92 -4.76
C ILE A 6 6.87 1.83 -4.08
N CYS A 7 7.54 0.99 -4.86
CA CYS A 7 8.40 -0.07 -4.36
C CYS A 7 9.82 0.09 -4.91
N ARG A 8 10.83 -0.10 -4.07
CA ARG A 8 12.23 -0.15 -4.44
C ARG A 8 12.94 -1.30 -3.76
N PHE A 9 13.76 -1.99 -4.53
CA PHE A 9 14.75 -2.92 -4.00
C PHE A 9 16.07 -2.19 -3.79
N PHE A 10 16.85 -2.67 -2.83
CA PHE A 10 18.14 -2.09 -2.51
C PHE A 10 19.11 -3.11 -1.94
N SER A 11 20.41 -2.77 -1.95
CA SER A 11 21.44 -3.48 -1.23
C SER A 11 22.16 -2.55 -0.25
N ILE A 12 22.54 -3.08 0.90
CA ILE A 12 23.35 -2.38 1.91
C ILE A 12 24.60 -3.20 2.17
N PRO A 13 25.83 -2.61 2.16
CA PRO A 13 27.03 -3.33 2.51
C PRO A 13 26.97 -3.90 3.94
N ASN A 14 27.38 -5.16 4.13
CA ASN A 14 27.39 -5.80 5.45
C ASN A 14 28.40 -5.18 6.42
N THR A 15 29.31 -4.36 5.94
CA THR A 15 30.28 -3.61 6.74
C THR A 15 29.76 -2.22 7.09
N ILE A 16 28.70 -2.12 7.87
CA ILE A 16 28.39 -0.86 8.54
C ILE A 16 29.46 -0.69 9.63
N LYS A 17 30.45 0.13 9.35
CA LYS A 17 31.36 0.62 10.37
C LYS A 17 30.57 1.57 11.27
N THR A 18 29.91 1.03 12.28
CA THR A 18 29.35 1.85 13.36
C THR A 18 30.49 2.54 14.04
N LYS A 19 30.62 3.86 13.87
CA LYS A 19 31.61 4.71 14.56
C LYS A 19 31.43 4.74 16.10
N ASN A 20 30.40 4.09 16.62
CA ASN A 20 30.15 3.97 18.04
C ASN A 20 30.00 2.51 18.46
N LYS A 21 31.05 1.97 19.04
CA LYS A 21 31.01 0.75 19.83
C LYS A 21 30.04 0.94 20.98
N SER A 22 28.93 0.18 21.00
CA SER A 22 28.39 -0.38 22.24
C SER A 22 26.99 -0.99 22.15
N HIS A 23 26.51 -1.49 21.03
CA HIS A 23 25.40 -2.47 21.06
C HIS A 23 25.68 -3.56 20.04
N THR A 24 26.46 -4.53 20.46
CA THR A 24 26.41 -5.86 19.88
C THR A 24 25.05 -6.45 20.24
N CYS A 25 24.08 -6.37 19.35
CA CYS A 25 22.99 -7.31 19.34
C CYS A 25 23.57 -8.64 18.88
N PRO A 26 23.76 -9.65 19.77
CA PRO A 26 24.22 -10.94 19.34
C PRO A 26 23.11 -11.58 18.50
N ASP A 27 23.45 -12.04 17.32
CA ASP A 27 22.64 -12.93 16.48
C ASP A 27 21.27 -12.48 15.96
N LEU A 28 21.05 -11.23 15.75
CA LEU A 28 20.13 -10.83 14.70
C LEU A 28 20.92 -10.84 13.39
N SER A 29 21.01 -12.00 12.76
CA SER A 29 21.39 -12.11 11.36
C SER A 29 20.44 -11.23 10.56
N GLY A 30 20.79 -9.99 10.37
CA GLY A 30 20.34 -8.92 9.52
C GLY A 30 18.85 -8.75 9.17
N ALA A 31 18.00 -9.75 9.39
CA ALA A 31 16.62 -9.75 8.92
C ALA A 31 15.70 -8.92 9.81
N GLY A 32 15.13 -7.84 9.27
CA GLY A 32 14.23 -6.95 9.97
C GLY A 32 13.08 -6.45 9.12
N SER A 33 12.00 -6.07 9.79
CA SER A 33 10.89 -5.33 9.18
C SER A 33 10.72 -4.02 9.95
N PHE A 34 10.37 -2.96 9.25
CA PHE A 34 10.20 -1.65 9.86
C PHE A 34 9.09 -0.86 9.21
N PHE A 35 8.58 0.14 9.93
CA PHE A 35 7.54 1.05 9.47
C PHE A 35 7.97 2.49 9.73
N ILE A 36 7.86 3.34 8.72
CA ILE A 36 8.10 4.77 8.82
C ILE A 36 6.80 5.49 8.47
N PRO A 37 6.04 5.99 9.46
CA PRO A 37 4.83 6.74 9.18
C PRO A 37 5.18 8.15 8.70
N PHE A 38 4.55 8.59 7.63
CA PHE A 38 4.55 9.98 7.19
C PHE A 38 3.13 10.53 7.40
N GLY A 39 2.92 11.17 8.55
CA GLY A 39 1.60 11.47 9.06
C GLY A 39 0.81 12.48 8.26
N SER A 40 -0.47 12.16 8.03
CA SER A 40 -1.42 13.02 7.34
C SER A 40 -1.91 14.20 8.19
N ASN A 41 -1.80 14.10 9.51
CA ASN A 41 -2.33 15.08 10.47
C ASN A 41 -1.26 16.01 11.06
N LEU A 42 0.00 15.84 10.66
CA LEU A 42 1.07 16.75 11.07
C LEU A 42 1.08 18.00 10.18
N PRO A 43 1.46 19.16 10.73
CA PRO A 43 1.72 20.35 9.92
C PRO A 43 2.71 20.00 8.82
N LYS A 44 2.31 20.18 7.56
CA LYS A 44 3.18 19.92 6.42
C LYS A 44 4.00 21.15 6.10
N PRO A 45 5.30 20.98 5.75
CA PRO A 45 6.07 22.06 5.17
C PRO A 45 5.38 22.62 3.92
N GLU A 46 5.55 23.90 3.62
CA GLU A 46 4.98 24.54 2.43
C GLU A 46 5.37 23.86 1.09
N SER A 47 6.48 23.14 1.11
CA SER A 47 6.97 22.36 -0.04
C SER A 47 6.13 21.11 -0.36
N ILE A 48 5.22 20.69 0.53
CA ILE A 48 4.39 19.49 0.32
C ILE A 48 3.07 19.90 -0.33
N ASN A 49 2.90 19.48 -1.57
CA ASN A 49 1.77 19.83 -2.44
C ASN A 49 0.76 18.70 -2.62
N PHE A 50 0.54 17.88 -1.60
CA PHE A 50 -0.52 16.86 -1.59
C PHE A 50 -1.21 16.79 -0.22
N LEU A 51 -2.45 16.31 -0.25
CA LEU A 51 -3.27 16.05 0.93
C LEU A 51 -3.10 14.61 1.40
N ARG A 52 -3.44 14.36 2.66
CA ARG A 52 -3.33 13.06 3.33
C ARG A 52 -1.87 12.64 3.53
N GLY A 53 -1.61 11.37 3.68
CA GLY A 53 -0.29 10.87 3.99
C GLY A 53 -0.03 9.47 3.48
N TYR A 54 1.16 8.98 3.76
CA TYR A 54 1.58 7.65 3.42
C TYR A 54 2.44 7.05 4.53
N GLY A 55 2.69 5.76 4.46
CA GLY A 55 3.69 5.07 5.27
C GLY A 55 4.65 4.31 4.38
N ILE A 56 5.86 4.12 4.89
CA ILE A 56 6.87 3.28 4.26
C ILE A 56 7.08 2.07 5.17
N TRP A 57 7.07 0.90 4.60
CA TRP A 57 7.47 -0.32 5.29
C TRP A 57 8.42 -1.13 4.43
N GLY A 58 9.17 -2.00 5.05
CA GLY A 58 10.11 -2.81 4.32
C GLY A 58 10.72 -3.90 5.16
N ALA A 59 11.59 -4.65 4.53
CA ALA A 59 12.34 -5.70 5.18
C ALA A 59 13.73 -5.83 4.56
N ILE A 60 14.67 -6.23 5.39
CA ILE A 60 16.04 -6.56 5.01
C ILE A 60 16.23 -8.06 5.23
N ASP A 61 16.90 -8.73 4.30
CA ASP A 61 17.19 -10.18 4.29
C ASP A 61 15.96 -11.09 4.49
N ARG A 62 14.76 -10.56 4.18
CA ARG A 62 13.48 -11.28 4.23
C ARG A 62 12.92 -11.65 2.85
N LEU A 63 13.68 -11.37 1.78
CA LEU A 63 13.24 -11.72 0.42
C LEU A 63 13.23 -13.23 0.17
N GLY A 64 13.77 -14.02 1.10
CA GLY A 64 13.83 -15.47 0.97
C GLY A 64 14.73 -15.96 -0.18
N ILE A 65 15.60 -15.09 -0.70
CA ILE A 65 16.49 -15.43 -1.80
C ILE A 65 17.58 -16.38 -1.27
N PRO A 66 17.65 -17.62 -1.75
CA PRO A 66 18.72 -18.55 -1.38
C PRO A 66 20.09 -17.92 -1.66
N LYS A 67 21.06 -18.11 -0.77
CA LYS A 67 22.41 -17.53 -0.89
C LYS A 67 23.09 -17.82 -2.23
N PHE A 68 22.88 -19.01 -2.79
CA PHE A 68 23.47 -19.38 -4.08
C PHE A 68 22.88 -18.60 -5.28
N LEU A 69 21.71 -18.00 -5.12
CA LEU A 69 21.08 -17.14 -6.13
C LEU A 69 21.40 -15.65 -5.92
N GLN A 70 21.99 -15.26 -4.81
CA GLN A 70 22.39 -13.87 -4.57
C GLN A 70 23.63 -13.54 -5.41
N LYS A 71 23.64 -12.36 -6.03
CA LYS A 71 24.80 -11.89 -6.80
C LYS A 71 25.92 -11.39 -5.91
N ASP A 72 25.59 -10.76 -4.80
CA ASP A 72 26.54 -10.26 -3.83
C ASP A 72 26.23 -10.86 -2.44
N LEU A 73 27.19 -11.60 -1.89
CA LEU A 73 27.08 -12.20 -0.56
C LEU A 73 27.61 -11.27 0.55
N ASN A 74 28.23 -10.14 0.18
CA ASN A 74 28.79 -9.16 1.11
C ASN A 74 27.82 -8.00 1.39
N SER A 75 26.63 -8.05 0.83
CA SER A 75 25.57 -7.09 1.06
C SER A 75 24.28 -7.76 1.52
N SER A 76 23.55 -7.06 2.37
CA SER A 76 22.18 -7.40 2.71
C SER A 76 21.25 -6.81 1.67
N THR A 77 20.26 -7.57 1.24
CA THR A 77 19.26 -7.13 0.26
C THR A 77 17.92 -6.86 0.92
N GLY A 78 17.22 -5.84 0.47
CA GLY A 78 15.94 -5.48 1.04
C GLY A 78 15.00 -4.84 0.03
N PHE A 79 13.83 -4.48 0.54
CA PHE A 79 12.86 -3.69 -0.20
C PHE A 79 12.21 -2.66 0.71
N LEU A 80 11.83 -1.53 0.12
CA LEU A 80 10.97 -0.51 0.71
C LEU A 80 9.73 -0.35 -0.15
N ILE A 81 8.58 -0.33 0.50
CA ILE A 81 7.28 -0.05 -0.13
C ILE A 81 6.66 1.13 0.59
N ALA A 82 6.42 2.21 -0.13
CA ALA A 82 5.56 3.28 0.32
C ALA A 82 4.14 3.03 -0.19
N HIS A 83 3.15 3.25 0.66
CA HIS A 83 1.75 3.22 0.28
C HIS A 83 0.99 4.36 0.94
N GLY A 84 0.21 5.06 0.14
CA GLY A 84 -0.48 6.27 0.51
C GLY A 84 -1.97 6.21 0.28
N GLU A 85 -2.65 7.10 0.97
CA GLU A 85 -4.09 7.23 0.92
C GLU A 85 -4.52 7.95 -0.36
N VAL A 86 -5.47 7.38 -1.08
CA VAL A 86 -6.09 7.99 -2.25
C VAL A 86 -7.31 8.79 -1.82
N LEU A 87 -7.46 9.99 -2.34
CA LEU A 87 -8.64 10.80 -2.08
C LEU A 87 -9.88 10.21 -2.76
N PRO A 88 -11.03 10.20 -2.05
CA PRO A 88 -12.30 9.82 -2.66
C PRO A 88 -12.66 10.83 -3.76
N ARG A 89 -13.04 10.31 -4.94
CA ARG A 89 -13.44 11.12 -6.08
C ARG A 89 -14.62 10.46 -6.77
N GLU A 90 -15.56 11.27 -7.22
CA GLU A 90 -16.78 10.81 -7.87
C GLU A 90 -16.49 10.11 -9.21
N GLU A 91 -15.44 10.55 -9.92
CA GLU A 91 -15.03 9.94 -11.19
C GLU A 91 -14.43 8.53 -11.02
N ASN A 92 -13.95 8.20 -9.82
CA ASN A 92 -13.46 6.87 -9.49
C ASN A 92 -14.63 6.01 -9.02
N SER A 93 -15.21 5.24 -9.93
CA SER A 93 -16.49 4.59 -9.71
C SER A 93 -16.50 3.13 -10.13
N VAL A 94 -17.44 2.38 -9.57
CA VAL A 94 -17.76 1.01 -9.96
C VAL A 94 -19.16 0.98 -10.56
N SER A 95 -19.28 0.40 -11.74
CA SER A 95 -20.55 0.25 -12.43
C SER A 95 -20.70 -1.18 -12.99
N LEU A 96 -21.89 -1.52 -13.49
CA LEU A 96 -22.10 -2.78 -14.17
C LEU A 96 -21.80 -2.64 -15.67
N SER A 97 -20.93 -3.50 -16.19
CA SER A 97 -20.66 -3.53 -17.62
C SER A 97 -21.79 -4.21 -18.39
N LYS A 98 -21.81 -4.00 -19.71
CA LYS A 98 -22.71 -4.77 -20.62
C LYS A 98 -22.25 -6.22 -20.83
N ARG A 99 -21.02 -6.55 -20.39
CA ARG A 99 -20.48 -7.91 -20.46
C ARG A 99 -20.99 -8.72 -19.27
N THR A 100 -21.30 -9.98 -19.50
CA THR A 100 -21.68 -10.92 -18.46
C THR A 100 -20.65 -12.04 -18.34
N ASP A 101 -20.62 -12.67 -17.19
CA ASP A 101 -19.90 -13.91 -16.98
C ASP A 101 -20.63 -15.11 -17.60
N LYS A 102 -20.10 -16.33 -17.37
CA LYS A 102 -20.69 -17.57 -17.90
C LYS A 102 -22.07 -17.92 -17.32
N TRP A 103 -22.49 -17.26 -16.26
CA TRP A 103 -23.81 -17.43 -15.63
C TRP A 103 -24.79 -16.30 -15.98
N GLY A 104 -24.40 -15.36 -16.84
CA GLY A 104 -25.23 -14.21 -17.22
C GLY A 104 -25.20 -13.06 -16.21
N ILE A 105 -24.28 -13.09 -15.23
CA ILE A 105 -24.13 -12.03 -14.23
C ILE A 105 -23.27 -10.90 -14.81
N PRO A 106 -23.73 -9.63 -14.78
CA PRO A 106 -22.93 -8.50 -15.24
C PRO A 106 -21.58 -8.40 -14.53
N ILE A 107 -20.52 -8.25 -15.30
CA ILE A 107 -19.15 -8.07 -14.75
C ILE A 107 -19.01 -6.63 -14.27
N PRO A 108 -18.42 -6.38 -13.08
CA PRO A 108 -18.10 -5.03 -12.63
C PRO A 108 -17.18 -4.31 -13.62
N HIS A 109 -17.48 -3.05 -13.88
CA HIS A 109 -16.62 -2.12 -14.58
C HIS A 109 -16.08 -1.11 -13.58
N ILE A 110 -14.76 -1.04 -13.45
CA ILE A 110 -14.07 -0.14 -12.52
C ILE A 110 -13.41 0.94 -13.35
N GLU A 111 -13.82 2.18 -13.15
CA GLU A 111 -13.16 3.36 -13.68
C GLU A 111 -12.36 4.02 -12.56
N PHE A 112 -11.03 4.10 -12.75
CA PHE A 112 -10.14 4.62 -11.73
C PHE A 112 -8.94 5.32 -12.36
N LYS A 113 -8.62 6.53 -11.86
CA LYS A 113 -7.47 7.32 -12.30
C LYS A 113 -6.81 7.99 -11.10
N TRP A 114 -5.48 8.04 -11.11
CA TRP A 114 -4.72 8.87 -10.18
C TRP A 114 -4.99 10.35 -10.45
N SER A 115 -5.20 11.14 -9.41
CA SER A 115 -5.24 12.58 -9.53
C SER A 115 -3.84 13.18 -9.37
N GLU A 116 -3.74 14.49 -9.56
CA GLU A 116 -2.50 15.21 -9.31
C GLU A 116 -2.02 15.07 -7.86
N ASN A 117 -2.96 14.95 -6.91
CA ASN A 117 -2.66 14.71 -5.50
C ASN A 117 -1.86 13.42 -5.30
N GLU A 118 -2.33 12.30 -5.85
CA GLU A 118 -1.67 11.00 -5.74
C GLU A 118 -0.34 10.99 -6.49
N LEU A 119 -0.27 11.62 -7.66
CA LEU A 119 0.97 11.71 -8.42
C LEU A 119 2.05 12.53 -7.70
N ASN A 120 1.68 13.61 -7.04
CA ASN A 120 2.59 14.41 -6.21
C ASN A 120 3.04 13.63 -4.96
N MET A 121 2.11 12.93 -4.32
CA MET A 121 2.43 12.03 -3.20
C MET A 121 3.41 10.94 -3.63
N ALA A 122 3.22 10.31 -4.79
CA ALA A 122 4.12 9.29 -5.33
C ALA A 122 5.54 9.81 -5.56
N LYS A 123 5.69 11.02 -6.10
CA LYS A 123 7.00 11.65 -6.27
C LYS A 123 7.70 11.87 -4.93
N HIS A 124 6.95 12.31 -3.92
CA HIS A 124 7.49 12.50 -2.58
C HIS A 124 7.86 11.17 -1.91
N MET A 125 7.05 10.13 -2.07
CA MET A 125 7.38 8.77 -1.62
C MET A 125 8.69 8.27 -2.22
N GLU A 126 8.87 8.45 -3.54
CA GLU A 126 10.09 8.06 -4.25
C GLU A 126 11.33 8.76 -3.69
N SER A 127 11.26 10.08 -3.50
CA SER A 127 12.34 10.84 -2.88
C SER A 127 12.64 10.33 -1.49
N THR A 128 11.62 10.16 -0.63
CA THR A 128 11.80 9.70 0.75
C THR A 128 12.41 8.29 0.84
N ILE A 129 12.01 7.38 -0.05
CA ILE A 129 12.62 6.04 -0.13
C ILE A 129 14.10 6.15 -0.52
N ARG A 130 14.40 6.94 -1.54
CA ARG A 130 15.78 7.16 -2.01
C ARG A 130 16.66 7.72 -0.89
N ASP A 131 16.24 8.81 -0.27
CA ASP A 131 16.96 9.46 0.81
C ASP A 131 17.18 8.50 2.00
N SER A 132 16.19 7.66 2.29
CA SER A 132 16.30 6.65 3.36
C SER A 132 17.32 5.56 3.06
N ILE A 133 17.38 5.10 1.81
CA ILE A 133 18.35 4.10 1.37
C ILE A 133 19.77 4.69 1.36
N GLU A 134 19.92 5.90 0.83
CA GLU A 134 21.21 6.62 0.80
C GLU A 134 21.73 6.92 2.21
N ALA A 135 20.85 7.33 3.13
CA ALA A 135 21.20 7.56 4.54
C ALA A 135 21.67 6.28 5.26
N ALA A 136 21.30 5.11 4.75
CA ALA A 136 21.75 3.81 5.24
C ALA A 136 22.96 3.26 4.47
N ASP A 137 23.68 4.09 3.71
CA ASP A 137 24.79 3.69 2.83
C ASP A 137 24.37 2.58 1.82
N GLY A 138 23.10 2.58 1.42
CA GLY A 138 22.53 1.59 0.49
C GLY A 138 22.44 2.12 -0.93
N ASP A 139 22.36 1.17 -1.86
CA ASP A 139 22.15 1.44 -3.28
C ASP A 139 20.82 0.86 -3.74
N ILE A 140 20.04 1.65 -4.49
CA ILE A 140 18.86 1.15 -5.19
C ILE A 140 19.31 0.23 -6.31
N ARG A 141 18.75 -0.99 -6.35
CA ARG A 141 19.10 -2.02 -7.31
C ARG A 141 17.86 -2.59 -7.98
N GLY A 142 18.00 -2.95 -9.25
CA GLY A 142 17.05 -3.81 -9.91
C GLY A 142 17.06 -5.22 -9.31
N ILE A 143 15.94 -5.92 -9.35
CA ILE A 143 15.88 -7.30 -8.87
C ILE A 143 16.81 -8.23 -9.66
N ASP A 144 17.02 -7.94 -10.94
CA ASP A 144 17.97 -8.62 -11.83
C ASP A 144 19.44 -8.39 -11.42
N GLU A 145 19.73 -7.27 -10.75
CA GLU A 145 21.04 -6.99 -10.17
C GLU A 145 21.27 -7.72 -8.84
N LEU A 146 20.20 -8.07 -8.13
CA LEU A 146 20.27 -8.75 -6.83
C LEU A 146 20.34 -10.27 -6.93
N ILE A 147 19.74 -10.86 -7.97
CA ILE A 147 19.62 -12.31 -8.11
C ILE A 147 20.22 -12.87 -9.41
N LYS A 148 20.74 -14.09 -9.34
CA LYS A 148 21.38 -14.80 -10.47
C LYS A 148 20.38 -15.58 -11.35
N ILE A 149 19.19 -15.03 -11.58
CA ILE A 149 18.20 -15.67 -12.43
C ILE A 149 18.18 -14.95 -13.77
N PRO A 150 18.52 -15.61 -14.90
CA PRO A 150 18.47 -14.98 -16.22
C PRO A 150 17.06 -14.48 -16.54
N TYR A 151 16.99 -13.33 -17.21
CA TYR A 151 15.75 -12.73 -17.73
C TYR A 151 14.72 -12.27 -16.67
N VAL A 152 15.00 -12.35 -15.36
CA VAL A 152 14.09 -11.83 -14.33
C VAL A 152 13.85 -10.33 -14.53
N GLY A 153 14.89 -9.58 -14.89
CA GLY A 153 14.77 -8.14 -15.21
C GLY A 153 13.74 -7.85 -16.31
N LEU A 154 13.66 -8.66 -17.35
CA LEU A 154 12.68 -8.48 -18.42
C LEU A 154 11.23 -8.59 -17.96
N PHE A 155 10.97 -9.37 -16.92
CA PHE A 155 9.64 -9.49 -16.33
C PHE A 155 9.38 -8.41 -15.28
N THR A 156 10.40 -7.92 -14.60
CA THR A 156 10.29 -6.93 -13.53
C THR A 156 10.44 -5.49 -14.02
N GLU A 157 11.21 -5.23 -15.07
CA GLU A 157 11.33 -3.89 -15.68
C GLU A 157 10.02 -3.42 -16.33
N LYS A 158 9.26 -4.33 -16.92
CA LYS A 158 7.89 -4.05 -17.38
C LYS A 158 6.88 -4.04 -16.21
N SER A 159 7.26 -4.58 -15.07
CA SER A 159 6.47 -4.65 -13.85
C SER A 159 6.93 -3.58 -12.87
N ILE A 160 6.51 -2.30 -13.02
CA ILE A 160 6.19 -1.44 -11.89
C ILE A 160 7.35 -0.83 -11.10
N ALA A 161 8.38 -1.57 -10.75
CA ALA A 161 9.27 -1.18 -9.67
C ALA A 161 10.35 -0.15 -10.02
N LEU A 162 10.61 0.12 -11.30
CA LEU A 162 11.79 0.90 -11.70
C LEU A 162 11.49 2.22 -12.39
N SER A 163 10.25 2.50 -12.77
CA SER A 163 9.93 3.68 -13.57
C SER A 163 9.83 5.00 -12.79
N GLY A 164 9.85 4.95 -11.43
CA GLY A 164 9.59 6.14 -10.60
C GLY A 164 8.13 6.61 -10.62
N ASN A 165 7.30 6.01 -11.45
CA ASN A 165 5.88 6.30 -11.53
C ASN A 165 5.09 5.28 -10.72
N PRO A 166 3.94 5.67 -10.17
CA PRO A 166 3.03 4.70 -9.55
C PRO A 166 2.53 3.71 -10.60
N PRO A 167 2.31 2.46 -10.24
CA PRO A 167 1.71 1.48 -11.13
C PRO A 167 0.29 1.91 -11.54
N PRO A 168 -0.23 1.33 -12.63
CA PRO A 168 -1.62 1.58 -13.01
C PRO A 168 -2.57 1.25 -11.85
N PRO A 169 -3.70 1.94 -11.73
CA PRO A 169 -4.75 1.60 -10.78
C PRO A 169 -5.17 0.14 -10.88
N GLY A 170 -5.54 -0.47 -9.74
CA GLY A 170 -5.93 -1.87 -9.67
C GLY A 170 -4.75 -2.87 -9.65
N TYR A 171 -3.53 -2.39 -9.56
CA TYR A 171 -2.35 -3.24 -9.47
C TYR A 171 -2.11 -3.80 -8.07
N TYR A 172 -2.48 -3.07 -7.06
CA TYR A 172 -2.37 -3.45 -5.66
C TYR A 172 -3.74 -3.68 -5.02
N ILE A 173 -3.75 -3.92 -3.73
CA ILE A 173 -4.90 -4.26 -2.90
C ILE A 173 -5.32 -3.09 -2.01
N HIS A 174 -6.37 -3.29 -1.23
CA HIS A 174 -6.94 -2.38 -0.25
C HIS A 174 -7.97 -1.40 -0.83
N GLU A 175 -8.75 -1.86 -1.81
CA GLU A 175 -9.87 -1.12 -2.35
C GLU A 175 -10.94 -0.89 -1.27
N VAL A 176 -11.41 0.34 -1.15
CA VAL A 176 -12.44 0.73 -0.18
C VAL A 176 -13.45 1.70 -0.81
N GLY A 177 -14.59 1.91 -0.16
CA GLY A 177 -15.53 2.98 -0.48
C GLY A 177 -16.57 2.66 -1.54
N GLY A 178 -16.65 1.42 -2.06
CA GLY A 178 -17.67 1.04 -3.06
C GLY A 178 -19.12 1.08 -2.55
N ALA A 179 -19.33 1.06 -1.23
CA ALA A 179 -20.63 1.18 -0.58
C ALA A 179 -20.50 2.02 0.70
N ALA A 180 -19.96 3.23 0.57
CA ALA A 180 -19.55 4.07 1.68
C ALA A 180 -20.67 4.31 2.71
N MET A 181 -20.27 4.35 3.98
CA MET A 181 -21.14 4.67 5.11
C MET A 181 -21.27 6.20 5.25
N GLY A 182 -22.44 6.67 5.68
CA GLY A 182 -22.69 8.07 5.92
C GLY A 182 -23.86 8.34 6.85
N PHE A 183 -24.30 9.59 6.84
CA PHE A 183 -25.32 10.08 7.77
C PHE A 183 -26.74 10.04 7.19
N ASN A 184 -26.86 10.00 5.87
CA ASN A 184 -28.16 9.97 5.17
C ASN A 184 -28.09 9.13 3.89
N GLU A 185 -29.25 8.79 3.35
CA GLU A 185 -29.41 7.95 2.17
C GLU A 185 -28.97 8.65 0.86
N GLU A 186 -28.96 9.96 0.84
CA GLU A 186 -28.63 10.75 -0.37
C GLU A 186 -27.13 10.72 -0.67
N GLU A 187 -26.30 10.64 0.38
CA GLU A 187 -24.84 10.74 0.30
C GLU A 187 -24.11 9.40 0.57
N SER A 188 -24.85 8.35 0.93
CA SER A 188 -24.22 7.10 1.34
C SER A 188 -25.05 5.86 1.01
N VAL A 189 -24.38 4.72 0.95
CA VAL A 189 -25.02 3.44 0.68
C VAL A 189 -25.45 2.74 1.96
N VAL A 190 -24.66 2.87 3.03
CA VAL A 190 -24.96 2.25 4.33
C VAL A 190 -24.98 3.27 5.46
N ASN A 191 -25.78 2.98 6.49
CA ASN A 191 -25.87 3.79 7.69
C ASN A 191 -24.75 3.46 8.70
N LYS A 192 -24.71 4.16 9.83
CA LYS A 192 -23.74 3.97 10.92
C LYS A 192 -23.72 2.57 11.55
N LEU A 193 -24.75 1.75 11.30
CA LEU A 193 -24.84 0.36 11.74
C LEU A 193 -24.41 -0.63 10.66
N ASN A 194 -23.85 -0.15 9.55
CA ASN A 194 -23.45 -0.94 8.38
C ASN A 194 -24.63 -1.55 7.58
N GLN A 195 -25.84 -1.08 7.80
CA GLN A 195 -27.04 -1.55 7.10
C GLN A 195 -27.27 -0.72 5.84
N LEU A 196 -27.67 -1.35 4.75
CA LEU A 196 -28.20 -0.64 3.60
C LEU A 196 -29.41 0.20 4.02
N TRP A 197 -29.47 1.45 3.56
CA TRP A 197 -30.60 2.33 3.84
C TRP A 197 -31.94 1.75 3.37
N ARG A 198 -31.96 1.17 2.16
CA ARG A 198 -33.16 0.59 1.56
C ARG A 198 -33.44 -0.87 1.93
N CYS A 199 -32.52 -1.52 2.64
CA CYS A 199 -32.63 -2.93 3.00
C CYS A 199 -31.90 -3.20 4.33
N SER A 200 -32.53 -2.90 5.44
CA SER A 200 -31.91 -2.91 6.77
C SER A 200 -31.44 -4.30 7.26
N ASN A 201 -31.89 -5.38 6.60
CA ASN A 201 -31.42 -6.75 6.86
C ASN A 201 -30.17 -7.14 6.04
N VAL A 202 -29.63 -6.23 5.23
CA VAL A 202 -28.36 -6.41 4.50
C VAL A 202 -27.31 -5.52 5.10
N LEU A 203 -26.15 -6.11 5.41
CA LEU A 203 -25.00 -5.40 5.99
C LEU A 203 -23.81 -5.46 5.04
N VAL A 204 -23.06 -4.37 4.99
CA VAL A 204 -21.75 -4.29 4.32
C VAL A 204 -20.68 -4.16 5.40
N LEU A 205 -19.80 -5.16 5.50
CA LEU A 205 -18.89 -5.31 6.65
C LEU A 205 -17.41 -5.22 6.29
N ASP A 206 -17.10 -5.17 5.01
CA ASP A 206 -15.73 -5.06 4.48
C ASP A 206 -15.30 -3.61 4.23
N GLY A 207 -14.19 -3.42 3.54
CA GLY A 207 -13.68 -2.09 3.17
C GLY A 207 -14.62 -1.29 2.28
N ALA A 208 -15.59 -1.92 1.61
CA ALA A 208 -16.54 -1.20 0.77
C ALA A 208 -17.34 -0.16 1.56
N CYS A 209 -17.60 -0.39 2.86
CA CYS A 209 -18.37 0.54 3.68
C CYS A 209 -17.58 1.76 4.17
N TRP A 210 -16.31 1.88 3.88
CA TRP A 210 -15.49 2.96 4.39
C TRP A 210 -15.60 4.21 3.51
N PRO A 211 -15.82 5.39 4.10
CA PRO A 211 -15.81 6.64 3.36
C PRO A 211 -14.41 7.13 2.98
N THR A 212 -13.41 6.72 3.76
CA THR A 212 -11.97 6.99 3.51
C THR A 212 -11.15 5.81 3.98
N SER A 213 -9.92 5.73 3.52
CA SER A 213 -8.93 4.77 4.02
C SER A 213 -7.78 5.53 4.69
N SER A 214 -6.81 4.80 5.21
CA SER A 214 -5.51 5.32 5.58
C SER A 214 -4.45 4.41 4.97
N TRP A 215 -3.19 4.82 5.05
CA TRP A 215 -2.07 4.01 4.53
C TRP A 215 -1.85 2.68 5.28
N GLN A 216 -2.42 2.51 6.47
CA GLN A 216 -2.28 1.27 7.25
C GLN A 216 -3.09 0.13 6.65
N SER A 217 -2.62 -1.10 6.87
CA SER A 217 -3.35 -2.31 6.48
C SER A 217 -4.74 -2.36 7.12
N PRO A 218 -5.81 -2.55 6.34
CA PRO A 218 -7.19 -2.30 6.79
C PRO A 218 -7.81 -3.43 7.62
N THR A 219 -7.24 -4.65 7.61
CA THR A 219 -7.88 -5.86 8.12
C THR A 219 -8.35 -5.75 9.56
N LEU A 220 -7.53 -5.20 10.48
CA LEU A 220 -7.90 -5.09 11.89
C LEU A 220 -9.13 -4.18 12.07
N THR A 221 -9.19 -3.08 11.35
CA THR A 221 -10.32 -2.16 11.38
C THR A 221 -11.58 -2.79 10.77
N MET A 222 -11.45 -3.56 9.67
CA MET A 222 -12.55 -4.33 9.10
C MET A 222 -13.13 -5.32 10.13
N MET A 223 -12.28 -6.07 10.83
CA MET A 223 -12.70 -7.00 11.88
C MET A 223 -13.43 -6.30 13.02
N ALA A 224 -12.93 -5.13 13.45
CA ALA A 224 -13.56 -4.35 14.51
C ALA A 224 -14.95 -3.83 14.11
N ILE A 225 -15.08 -3.31 12.88
CA ILE A 225 -16.35 -2.84 12.31
C ILE A 225 -17.34 -3.99 12.19
N SER A 226 -16.91 -5.13 11.64
CA SER A 226 -17.75 -6.33 11.51
C SER A 226 -18.27 -6.81 12.87
N ARG A 227 -17.38 -6.88 13.87
CA ARG A 227 -17.80 -7.24 15.24
C ARG A 227 -18.81 -6.25 15.81
N ARG A 228 -18.57 -4.95 15.64
CA ARG A 228 -19.52 -3.92 16.10
C ARG A 228 -20.90 -4.10 15.48
N ALA A 229 -20.97 -4.28 14.15
CA ALA A 229 -22.22 -4.47 13.44
C ALA A 229 -22.95 -5.74 13.91
N CYS A 230 -22.27 -6.87 14.03
CA CYS A 230 -22.85 -8.12 14.52
C CYS A 230 -23.38 -8.03 15.96
N LEU A 231 -22.72 -7.27 16.82
CA LEU A 231 -23.20 -7.04 18.19
C LEU A 231 -24.48 -6.18 18.24
N ASN A 232 -24.65 -5.28 17.25
CA ASN A 232 -25.85 -4.46 17.17
C ASN A 232 -27.07 -5.24 16.67
N ILE A 233 -26.91 -6.22 15.77
CA ILE A 233 -28.01 -7.09 15.32
C ILE A 233 -28.65 -7.85 16.48
N LYS A 234 -27.85 -8.28 17.47
CA LYS A 234 -28.37 -9.01 18.64
C LYS A 234 -29.18 -8.16 19.64
N LYS A 235 -29.22 -6.85 19.44
CA LYS A 235 -29.93 -5.91 20.34
C LYS A 235 -31.25 -5.41 19.74
N THR A 236 -31.49 -5.70 18.48
CA THR A 236 -32.74 -5.47 17.76
C THR A 236 -33.53 -6.76 17.66
#